data_c373eb6751856c7e362c6ee8503363ed
#
_entry.id   c373eb6751856c7e362c6ee8503363ed
#
_cell.length_a   1.000
_cell.length_b   1.000
_cell.length_c   1.000
_cell.angle_alpha   90.00
_cell.angle_beta   90.00
_cell.angle_gamma   90.00
#
_symmetry.space_group_name_H-M   'P 1'
#
loop_
_entity.id
_entity.type
_entity.pdbx_description
1 polymer ?
#
loop_
_entity_poly.entity_id
_entity_poly.type
_entity_poly.pdbx_seq_one_letter_code
_entity_poly.pdbx_strand_id
1 'polypeptide(L)'
;MSSFEAILFDFDGVLVDSEPLHYQCWCEIIEPHGLALSWDTYSTNCIGVSDRAMIETLCRITGHPSRFDAIWAEYPAKKALFRRRAVENVPMPEATRNLVASLDGYRLAVVSSSGRAEIEPVLEAAGVRRFFELLVTGEDVRELKPSPEPYRTAAARMGVSRALVLEDSQAGIASGRAAGFEVLEIGHAAEMASLLKRRLELR
;
A
#
# COMPACT_ATOMS: atom_id res chain seq x y z
N MET A 1 9.24 -20.92 -20.12
CA MET A 1 8.95 -19.49 -20.34
C MET A 1 8.03 -19.05 -19.22
N SER A 2 8.27 -17.91 -18.59
CA SER A 2 7.37 -17.36 -17.56
C SER A 2 5.94 -17.23 -18.10
N SER A 3 4.96 -17.60 -17.28
CA SER A 3 3.55 -17.40 -17.61
C SER A 3 3.14 -15.92 -17.61
N PHE A 4 3.95 -15.04 -17.01
CA PHE A 4 3.68 -13.60 -16.85
C PHE A 4 4.70 -12.75 -17.61
N GLU A 5 4.24 -11.61 -18.14
CA GLU A 5 5.04 -10.57 -18.78
C GLU A 5 5.42 -9.48 -17.77
N ALA A 6 4.56 -9.26 -16.78
CA ALA A 6 4.76 -8.24 -15.75
C ALA A 6 4.29 -8.73 -14.37
N ILE A 7 4.81 -8.07 -13.34
CA ILE A 7 4.36 -8.21 -11.95
C ILE A 7 3.93 -6.82 -11.48
N LEU A 8 2.68 -6.73 -11.00
CA LEU A 8 2.04 -5.52 -10.54
C LEU A 8 1.88 -5.59 -9.03
N PHE A 9 2.63 -4.79 -8.31
CA PHE A 9 2.65 -4.78 -6.86
C PHE A 9 1.73 -3.72 -6.30
N ASP A 10 0.88 -4.05 -5.35
CA ASP A 10 0.41 -3.04 -4.42
C ASP A 10 1.58 -2.52 -3.58
N PHE A 11 1.38 -1.39 -2.92
CA PHE A 11 2.43 -0.75 -2.13
C PHE A 11 2.29 -1.06 -0.64
N ASP A 12 1.21 -0.60 0.00
CA ASP A 12 0.96 -0.76 1.42
C ASP A 12 0.60 -2.22 1.74
N GLY A 13 1.20 -2.83 2.75
CA GLY A 13 0.97 -4.24 3.11
C GLY A 13 1.61 -5.28 2.19
N VAL A 14 2.12 -4.88 1.00
CA VAL A 14 2.78 -5.75 0.02
C VAL A 14 4.27 -5.44 -0.09
N LEU A 15 4.64 -4.26 -0.57
CA LEU A 15 6.04 -3.83 -0.67
C LEU A 15 6.57 -3.29 0.65
N VAL A 16 5.73 -2.63 1.42
CA VAL A 16 6.06 -2.00 2.70
C VAL A 16 5.11 -2.46 3.80
N ASP A 17 5.63 -2.60 5.00
CA ASP A 17 4.84 -2.77 6.23
C ASP A 17 4.58 -1.39 6.83
N SER A 18 3.63 -0.66 6.24
CA SER A 18 3.34 0.74 6.59
C SER A 18 2.40 0.91 7.78
N GLU A 19 1.63 -0.12 8.14
CA GLU A 19 0.60 -0.03 9.17
C GLU A 19 1.13 0.37 10.57
N PRO A 20 2.26 -0.18 11.07
CA PRO A 20 2.83 0.28 12.34
C PRO A 20 3.20 1.76 12.32
N LEU A 21 3.66 2.27 11.18
CA LEU A 21 4.02 3.68 11.03
C LEU A 21 2.77 4.57 10.94
N HIS A 22 1.73 4.14 10.21
CA HIS A 22 0.44 4.84 10.20
C HIS A 22 -0.15 4.95 11.59
N TYR A 23 -0.13 3.86 12.36
CA TYR A 23 -0.57 3.84 13.76
C TYR A 23 0.18 4.86 14.62
N GLN A 24 1.52 4.86 14.56
CA GLN A 24 2.34 5.80 15.33
C GLN A 24 2.03 7.26 14.96
N CYS A 25 1.88 7.56 13.67
CA CYS A 25 1.53 8.90 13.20
C CYS A 25 0.14 9.33 13.72
N TRP A 26 -0.84 8.43 13.66
CA TRP A 26 -2.16 8.73 14.20
C TRP A 26 -2.17 8.92 15.70
N CYS A 27 -1.45 8.12 16.49
CA CYS A 27 -1.32 8.32 17.93
C CYS A 27 -0.83 9.74 18.25
N GLU A 28 0.20 10.22 17.54
CA GLU A 28 0.75 11.57 17.74
C GLU A 28 -0.24 12.68 17.39
N ILE A 29 -1.02 12.50 16.32
CA ILE A 29 -2.01 13.48 15.88
C ILE A 29 -3.22 13.56 16.83
N ILE A 30 -3.67 12.43 17.39
CA ILE A 30 -4.88 12.43 18.22
C ILE A 30 -4.62 12.70 19.71
N GLU A 31 -3.38 12.54 20.18
CA GLU A 31 -3.00 12.79 21.58
C GLU A 31 -3.36 14.20 22.05
N PRO A 32 -3.07 15.30 21.30
CA PRO A 32 -3.46 16.66 21.70
C PRO A 32 -4.98 16.85 21.83
N HIS A 33 -5.77 16.00 21.16
CA HIS A 33 -7.22 15.99 21.26
C HIS A 33 -7.74 15.17 22.46
N GLY A 34 -6.85 14.67 23.32
CA GLY A 34 -7.19 13.87 24.49
C GLY A 34 -7.75 12.49 24.15
N LEU A 35 -7.42 11.97 22.95
CA LEU A 35 -7.76 10.61 22.52
C LEU A 35 -6.54 9.71 22.63
N ALA A 36 -6.78 8.45 22.98
CA ALA A 36 -5.78 7.40 22.99
C ALA A 36 -6.21 6.27 22.06
N LEU A 37 -5.26 5.70 21.34
CA LEU A 37 -5.46 4.60 20.41
C LEU A 37 -4.47 3.48 20.76
N SER A 38 -4.98 2.30 21.11
CA SER A 38 -4.15 1.11 21.29
C SER A 38 -3.91 0.42 19.94
N TRP A 39 -2.82 -0.33 19.83
CA TRP A 39 -2.57 -1.14 18.65
C TRP A 39 -3.70 -2.15 18.39
N ASP A 40 -4.22 -2.78 19.42
CA ASP A 40 -5.35 -3.72 19.31
C ASP A 40 -6.60 -3.05 18.70
N THR A 41 -6.95 -1.85 19.18
CA THR A 41 -8.07 -1.08 18.63
C THR A 41 -7.80 -0.66 17.19
N TYR A 42 -6.59 -0.22 16.88
CA TYR A 42 -6.19 0.18 15.54
C TYR A 42 -6.23 -1.00 14.57
N SER A 43 -5.57 -2.10 14.90
CA SER A 43 -5.48 -3.27 14.02
C SER A 43 -6.85 -3.92 13.75
N THR A 44 -7.75 -3.87 14.72
CA THR A 44 -9.09 -4.46 14.58
C THR A 44 -10.07 -3.58 13.79
N ASN A 45 -9.95 -2.24 13.91
CA ASN A 45 -11.02 -1.33 13.43
C ASN A 45 -10.54 -0.33 12.36
N CYS A 46 -9.24 -0.18 12.15
CA CYS A 46 -8.68 0.91 11.35
C CYS A 46 -7.92 0.42 10.11
N ILE A 47 -7.39 -0.80 10.11
CA ILE A 47 -6.69 -1.36 8.95
C ILE A 47 -7.70 -1.70 7.85
N GLY A 48 -7.35 -1.34 6.61
CA GLY A 48 -8.17 -1.63 5.43
C GLY A 48 -9.38 -0.70 5.24
N VAL A 49 -9.52 0.35 6.07
CA VAL A 49 -10.54 1.38 5.91
C VAL A 49 -9.90 2.73 5.56
N SER A 50 -10.67 3.65 4.97
CA SER A 50 -10.15 4.99 4.69
C SER A 50 -9.81 5.73 5.99
N ASP A 51 -8.80 6.62 5.96
CA ASP A 51 -8.44 7.46 7.11
C ASP A 51 -9.65 8.22 7.67
N ARG A 52 -10.57 8.67 6.82
CA ARG A 52 -11.82 9.32 7.23
C ARG A 52 -12.70 8.40 8.05
N ALA A 53 -12.98 7.20 7.55
CA ALA A 53 -13.80 6.20 8.25
C ALA A 53 -13.12 5.72 9.54
N MET A 54 -11.81 5.65 9.56
CA MET A 54 -11.02 5.34 10.76
C MET A 54 -11.24 6.40 11.84
N ILE A 55 -11.12 7.70 11.51
CA ILE A 55 -11.33 8.79 12.48
C ILE A 55 -12.78 8.81 12.98
N GLU A 56 -13.76 8.60 12.09
CA GLU A 56 -15.18 8.51 12.48
C GLU A 56 -15.40 7.37 13.49
N THR A 57 -14.81 6.20 13.22
CA THR A 57 -14.88 5.05 14.11
C THR A 57 -14.20 5.34 15.44
N LEU A 58 -12.99 5.89 15.44
CA LEU A 58 -12.25 6.24 16.65
C LEU A 58 -13.03 7.22 17.53
N CYS A 59 -13.54 8.31 16.95
CA CYS A 59 -14.35 9.29 17.68
C CYS A 59 -15.61 8.67 18.29
N ARG A 60 -16.25 7.74 17.59
CA ARG A 60 -17.44 7.03 18.07
C ARG A 60 -17.13 6.09 19.23
N ILE A 61 -16.10 5.23 19.12
CA ILE A 61 -15.76 4.23 20.15
C ILE A 61 -15.17 4.87 21.40
N THR A 62 -14.52 6.02 21.29
CA THR A 62 -13.99 6.80 22.42
C THR A 62 -15.02 7.72 23.06
N GLY A 63 -16.25 7.82 22.51
CA GLY A 63 -17.32 8.67 23.04
C GLY A 63 -17.17 10.16 22.72
N HIS A 64 -16.36 10.52 21.71
CA HIS A 64 -16.06 11.91 21.34
C HIS A 64 -16.40 12.25 19.87
N PRO A 65 -17.65 12.02 19.40
CA PRO A 65 -18.02 12.22 17.99
C PRO A 65 -17.82 13.66 17.50
N SER A 66 -17.92 14.65 18.39
CA SER A 66 -17.74 16.07 18.07
C SER A 66 -16.28 16.47 17.76
N ARG A 67 -15.31 15.58 17.96
CA ARG A 67 -13.89 15.85 17.67
C ARG A 67 -13.50 15.52 16.24
N PHE A 68 -14.37 14.90 15.47
CA PHE A 68 -14.07 14.47 14.10
C PHE A 68 -13.49 15.61 13.23
N ASP A 69 -14.16 16.73 13.14
CA ASP A 69 -13.72 17.84 12.27
C ASP A 69 -12.35 18.41 12.69
N ALA A 70 -12.10 18.49 14.00
CA ALA A 70 -10.81 18.97 14.51
C ALA A 70 -9.66 18.00 14.17
N ILE A 71 -9.88 16.68 14.32
CA ILE A 71 -8.87 15.67 13.96
C ILE A 71 -8.71 15.61 12.44
N TRP A 72 -9.79 15.68 11.68
CA TRP A 72 -9.73 15.67 10.22
C TRP A 72 -8.95 16.86 9.65
N ALA A 73 -9.02 18.01 10.32
CA ALA A 73 -8.22 19.18 9.95
C ALA A 73 -6.70 18.94 10.06
N GLU A 74 -6.26 17.98 10.92
CA GLU A 74 -4.86 17.58 11.08
C GLU A 74 -4.40 16.53 10.05
N TYR A 75 -5.28 16.06 9.17
CA TYR A 75 -4.95 15.03 8.17
C TYR A 75 -3.75 15.42 7.28
N PRO A 76 -3.61 16.67 6.81
CA PRO A 76 -2.41 17.09 6.08
C PRO A 76 -1.13 16.99 6.91
N ALA A 77 -1.19 17.28 8.21
CA ALA A 77 -0.05 17.15 9.12
C ALA A 77 0.34 15.68 9.32
N LYS A 78 -0.66 14.79 9.50
CA LYS A 78 -0.44 13.33 9.57
C LYS A 78 0.26 12.82 8.30
N LYS A 79 -0.18 13.24 7.12
CA LYS A 79 0.44 12.83 5.85
C LYS A 79 1.88 13.32 5.74
N ALA A 80 2.16 14.55 6.15
CA ALA A 80 3.52 15.10 6.17
C ALA A 80 4.42 14.35 7.15
N LEU A 81 3.92 14.01 8.33
CA LEU A 81 4.63 13.23 9.35
C LEU A 81 4.96 11.82 8.84
N PHE A 82 3.98 11.14 8.24
CA PHE A 82 4.16 9.82 7.66
C PHE A 82 5.24 9.84 6.56
N ARG A 83 5.14 10.75 5.59
CA ARG A 83 6.12 10.85 4.49
C ARG A 83 7.54 11.03 5.01
N ARG A 84 7.76 11.92 6.00
CA ARG A 84 9.06 12.13 6.60
C ARG A 84 9.60 10.86 7.25
N ARG A 85 8.81 10.21 8.10
CA ARG A 85 9.23 9.02 8.84
C ARG A 85 9.44 7.80 7.94
N ALA A 86 8.60 7.64 6.92
CA ALA A 86 8.70 6.54 5.97
C ALA A 86 9.99 6.59 5.13
N VAL A 87 10.55 7.79 4.92
CA VAL A 87 11.85 7.98 4.24
C VAL A 87 13.01 7.81 5.23
N GLU A 88 12.88 8.31 6.47
CA GLU A 88 13.89 8.17 7.52
C GLU A 88 14.08 6.71 7.95
N ASN A 89 12.99 5.96 8.04
CA ASN A 89 12.96 4.55 8.44
C ASN A 89 12.08 3.76 7.47
N VAL A 90 12.66 3.42 6.32
CA VAL A 90 11.94 2.75 5.23
C VAL A 90 11.30 1.45 5.70
N PRO A 91 9.95 1.33 5.70
CA PRO A 91 9.26 0.15 6.22
C PRO A 91 9.21 -0.99 5.20
N MET A 92 10.25 -1.15 4.39
CA MET A 92 10.36 -2.20 3.38
C MET A 92 11.27 -3.32 3.89
N PRO A 93 10.78 -4.57 3.99
CA PRO A 93 11.62 -5.71 4.38
C PRO A 93 12.84 -5.86 3.46
N GLU A 94 13.99 -6.23 4.01
CA GLU A 94 15.20 -6.46 3.23
C GLU A 94 15.01 -7.55 2.18
N ALA A 95 14.29 -8.62 2.53
CA ALA A 95 13.96 -9.70 1.60
C ALA A 95 13.16 -9.19 0.38
N THR A 96 12.27 -8.22 0.58
CA THR A 96 11.51 -7.55 -0.49
C THR A 96 12.43 -6.76 -1.41
N ARG A 97 13.35 -5.95 -0.84
CA ARG A 97 14.34 -5.19 -1.63
C ARG A 97 15.21 -6.08 -2.49
N ASN A 98 15.73 -7.16 -1.88
CA ASN A 98 16.59 -8.12 -2.57
C ASN A 98 15.84 -8.86 -3.68
N LEU A 99 14.59 -9.26 -3.42
CA LEU A 99 13.78 -9.92 -4.44
C LEU A 99 13.48 -8.98 -5.61
N VAL A 100 12.97 -7.78 -5.36
CA VAL A 100 12.67 -6.81 -6.43
C VAL A 100 13.88 -6.57 -7.32
N ALA A 101 15.09 -6.46 -6.72
CA ALA A 101 16.34 -6.29 -7.47
C ALA A 101 16.74 -7.52 -8.31
N SER A 102 16.17 -8.70 -8.05
CA SER A 102 16.50 -9.97 -8.72
C SER A 102 15.47 -10.38 -9.80
N LEU A 103 14.42 -9.60 -10.02
CA LEU A 103 13.34 -9.94 -10.96
C LEU A 103 13.63 -9.48 -12.41
N ASP A 104 14.87 -9.65 -12.87
CA ASP A 104 15.34 -9.16 -14.18
C ASP A 104 14.56 -9.70 -15.40
N GLY A 105 13.82 -10.79 -15.22
CA GLY A 105 13.02 -11.39 -16.30
C GLY A 105 11.60 -10.85 -16.43
N TYR A 106 11.21 -9.87 -15.59
CA TYR A 106 9.85 -9.34 -15.50
C TYR A 106 9.83 -7.82 -15.58
N ARG A 107 8.79 -7.27 -16.18
CA ARG A 107 8.50 -5.83 -16.10
C ARG A 107 7.72 -5.56 -14.82
N LEU A 108 8.15 -4.60 -14.03
CA LEU A 108 7.59 -4.32 -12.71
C LEU A 108 6.85 -3.00 -12.68
N ALA A 109 5.69 -2.98 -12.04
CA ALA A 109 4.98 -1.74 -11.72
C ALA A 109 4.43 -1.74 -10.29
N VAL A 110 4.29 -0.56 -9.71
CA VAL A 110 3.55 -0.34 -8.48
C VAL A 110 2.17 0.22 -8.83
N VAL A 111 1.12 -0.33 -8.21
CA VAL A 111 -0.28 0.09 -8.40
C VAL A 111 -0.92 0.29 -7.04
N SER A 112 -1.06 1.53 -6.59
CA SER A 112 -1.56 1.86 -5.26
C SER A 112 -2.66 2.91 -5.29
N SER A 113 -3.53 2.90 -4.29
CA SER A 113 -4.52 3.95 -4.05
C SER A 113 -3.93 5.19 -3.37
N SER A 114 -2.72 5.09 -2.83
CA SER A 114 -1.98 6.21 -2.21
C SER A 114 -1.45 7.19 -3.28
N GLY A 115 -1.11 8.41 -2.85
CA GLY A 115 -0.59 9.44 -3.76
C GLY A 115 0.88 9.24 -4.12
N ARG A 116 1.29 9.70 -5.30
CA ARG A 116 2.67 9.60 -5.78
C ARG A 116 3.69 10.17 -4.78
N ALA A 117 3.37 11.31 -4.18
CA ALA A 117 4.21 11.97 -3.18
C ALA A 117 4.41 11.16 -1.88
N GLU A 118 3.64 10.10 -1.65
CA GLU A 118 3.79 9.18 -0.52
C GLU A 118 4.61 7.96 -0.90
N ILE A 119 4.49 7.47 -2.14
CA ILE A 119 5.08 6.21 -2.61
C ILE A 119 6.50 6.42 -3.14
N GLU A 120 6.67 7.35 -4.07
CA GLU A 120 7.91 7.48 -4.83
C GLU A 120 9.13 7.78 -3.94
N PRO A 121 9.07 8.70 -2.95
CA PRO A 121 10.20 8.95 -2.05
C PRO A 121 10.60 7.73 -1.20
N VAL A 122 9.64 6.88 -0.83
CA VAL A 122 9.91 5.65 -0.06
C VAL A 122 10.62 4.61 -0.94
N LEU A 123 10.19 4.45 -2.19
CA LEU A 123 10.85 3.57 -3.15
C LEU A 123 12.28 4.04 -3.48
N GLU A 124 12.49 5.36 -3.58
CA GLU A 124 13.81 5.98 -3.76
C GLU A 124 14.72 5.72 -2.55
N ALA A 125 14.23 5.99 -1.33
CA ALA A 125 14.96 5.74 -0.09
C ALA A 125 15.27 4.25 0.12
N ALA A 126 14.38 3.36 -0.33
CA ALA A 126 14.62 1.90 -0.37
C ALA A 126 15.65 1.49 -1.42
N GLY A 127 16.01 2.36 -2.39
CA GLY A 127 16.91 2.06 -3.50
C GLY A 127 16.30 1.17 -4.59
N VAL A 128 14.98 0.97 -4.57
CA VAL A 128 14.27 0.05 -5.50
C VAL A 128 13.49 0.76 -6.61
N ARG A 129 13.31 2.09 -6.54
CA ARG A 129 12.52 2.86 -7.52
C ARG A 129 12.93 2.55 -8.98
N ARG A 130 14.20 2.39 -9.23
CA ARG A 130 14.78 2.13 -10.55
C ARG A 130 14.34 0.80 -11.20
N PHE A 131 13.85 -0.15 -10.42
CA PHE A 131 13.39 -1.44 -10.94
C PHE A 131 11.95 -1.40 -11.43
N PHE A 132 11.18 -0.39 -11.02
CA PHE A 132 9.80 -0.23 -11.45
C PHE A 132 9.74 0.66 -12.68
N GLU A 133 9.22 0.11 -13.78
CA GLU A 133 8.99 0.83 -15.03
C GLU A 133 7.89 1.88 -14.88
N LEU A 134 6.87 1.57 -14.08
CA LEU A 134 5.68 2.39 -13.94
C LEU A 134 5.22 2.47 -12.49
N LEU A 135 4.72 3.64 -12.09
CA LEU A 135 3.91 3.84 -10.89
C LEU A 135 2.51 4.29 -11.34
N VAL A 136 1.48 3.56 -10.95
CA VAL A 136 0.08 3.98 -11.04
C VAL A 136 -0.40 4.28 -9.63
N THR A 137 -0.81 5.52 -9.41
CA THR A 137 -1.21 6.04 -8.10
C THR A 137 -2.67 6.45 -8.13
N GLY A 138 -3.24 6.79 -6.98
CA GLY A 138 -4.61 7.29 -6.92
C GLY A 138 -4.89 8.51 -7.79
N GLU A 139 -3.83 9.26 -8.18
CA GLU A 139 -3.93 10.43 -9.03
C GLU A 139 -4.00 10.09 -10.53
N ASP A 140 -3.65 8.86 -10.91
CA ASP A 140 -3.59 8.39 -12.30
C ASP A 140 -4.91 7.79 -12.81
N VAL A 141 -5.89 7.60 -11.94
CA VAL A 141 -7.16 6.90 -12.20
C VAL A 141 -8.35 7.71 -11.71
N ARG A 142 -9.53 7.44 -12.25
CA ARG A 142 -10.78 8.07 -11.83
C ARG A 142 -11.42 7.31 -10.66
N GLU A 143 -11.31 6.00 -10.70
CA GLU A 143 -11.87 5.09 -9.71
C GLU A 143 -10.75 4.28 -9.05
N LEU A 144 -10.71 4.36 -7.72
CA LEU A 144 -9.78 3.58 -6.91
C LEU A 144 -10.23 2.11 -6.80
N LYS A 145 -9.39 1.24 -6.26
CA LYS A 145 -9.74 -0.12 -5.87
C LYS A 145 -11.00 -0.08 -4.98
N PRO A 146 -12.01 -0.92 -5.21
CA PRO A 146 -12.00 -2.18 -5.95
C PRO A 146 -12.30 -2.06 -7.47
N SER A 147 -12.39 -0.88 -8.08
CA SER A 147 -12.50 -0.75 -9.53
C SER A 147 -11.32 -1.45 -10.22
N PRO A 148 -11.53 -2.11 -11.37
CA PRO A 148 -10.43 -2.69 -12.16
C PRO A 148 -9.52 -1.66 -12.82
N GLU A 149 -9.90 -0.38 -12.80
CA GLU A 149 -9.23 0.68 -13.54
C GLU A 149 -7.73 0.79 -13.21
N PRO A 150 -7.26 0.76 -11.93
CA PRO A 150 -5.85 0.90 -11.61
C PRO A 150 -4.98 -0.17 -12.28
N TYR A 151 -5.36 -1.44 -12.19
CA TYR A 151 -4.59 -2.54 -12.77
C TYR A 151 -4.69 -2.58 -14.30
N ARG A 152 -5.86 -2.25 -14.87
CA ARG A 152 -6.01 -2.11 -16.34
C ARG A 152 -5.18 -0.95 -16.88
N THR A 153 -5.11 0.17 -16.16
CA THR A 153 -4.28 1.32 -16.51
C THR A 153 -2.80 0.93 -16.53
N ALA A 154 -2.34 0.21 -15.50
CA ALA A 154 -0.96 -0.27 -15.45
C ALA A 154 -0.64 -1.19 -16.63
N ALA A 155 -1.46 -2.20 -16.87
CA ALA A 155 -1.25 -3.13 -17.97
C ALA A 155 -1.30 -2.46 -19.34
N ALA A 156 -2.24 -1.54 -19.55
CA ALA A 156 -2.36 -0.79 -20.81
C ALA A 156 -1.15 0.11 -21.06
N ARG A 157 -0.68 0.87 -20.05
CA ARG A 157 0.51 1.72 -20.16
C ARG A 157 1.78 0.92 -20.40
N MET A 158 1.87 -0.28 -19.84
CA MET A 158 2.99 -1.21 -20.06
C MET A 158 2.84 -2.01 -21.35
N GLY A 159 1.67 -2.07 -21.99
CA GLY A 159 1.42 -2.88 -23.18
C GLY A 159 1.52 -4.39 -22.92
N VAL A 160 1.08 -4.84 -21.72
CA VAL A 160 1.09 -6.25 -21.31
C VAL A 160 -0.32 -6.81 -21.20
N SER A 161 -0.46 -8.11 -21.50
CA SER A 161 -1.74 -8.82 -21.42
C SER A 161 -1.76 -9.87 -20.30
N ARG A 162 -0.62 -10.29 -19.81
CA ARG A 162 -0.47 -11.33 -18.78
C ARG A 162 0.37 -10.79 -17.63
N ALA A 163 -0.28 -10.44 -16.54
CA ALA A 163 0.40 -9.95 -15.34
C ALA A 163 -0.01 -10.77 -14.11
N LEU A 164 0.90 -10.84 -13.14
CA LEU A 164 0.61 -11.29 -11.79
C LEU A 164 0.45 -10.06 -10.91
N VAL A 165 -0.66 -9.97 -10.21
CA VAL A 165 -0.95 -8.92 -9.22
C VAL A 165 -0.59 -9.45 -7.84
N LEU A 166 0.10 -8.65 -7.01
CA LEU A 166 0.33 -8.92 -5.60
C LEU A 166 -0.47 -7.94 -4.77
N GLU A 167 -1.31 -8.46 -3.86
CA GLU A 167 -2.27 -7.67 -3.09
C GLU A 167 -2.53 -8.28 -1.72
N ASP A 168 -2.80 -7.42 -0.73
CA ASP A 168 -3.14 -7.80 0.65
C ASP A 168 -4.59 -7.45 1.02
N SER A 169 -5.16 -6.42 0.38
CA SER A 169 -6.48 -5.89 0.71
C SER A 169 -7.60 -6.55 -0.09
N GLN A 170 -8.78 -6.72 0.53
CA GLN A 170 -9.97 -7.25 -0.17
C GLN A 170 -10.37 -6.39 -1.38
N ALA A 171 -10.24 -5.07 -1.27
CA ALA A 171 -10.53 -4.14 -2.37
C ALA A 171 -9.55 -4.31 -3.52
N GLY A 172 -8.25 -4.45 -3.24
CA GLY A 172 -7.23 -4.63 -4.25
C GLY A 172 -7.29 -6.01 -4.91
N ILE A 173 -7.53 -7.08 -4.14
CA ILE A 173 -7.76 -8.44 -4.66
C ILE A 173 -8.94 -8.43 -5.63
N ALA A 174 -10.07 -7.80 -5.25
CA ALA A 174 -11.23 -7.66 -6.11
C ALA A 174 -10.90 -6.87 -7.40
N SER A 175 -10.13 -5.78 -7.28
CA SER A 175 -9.67 -4.96 -8.40
C SER A 175 -8.81 -5.75 -9.40
N GLY A 176 -7.81 -6.48 -8.91
CA GLY A 176 -6.94 -7.31 -9.75
C GLY A 176 -7.70 -8.40 -10.50
N ARG A 177 -8.59 -9.10 -9.80
CA ARG A 177 -9.47 -10.13 -10.40
C ARG A 177 -10.43 -9.54 -11.42
N ALA A 178 -11.07 -8.41 -11.11
CA ALA A 178 -11.97 -7.72 -12.04
C ALA A 178 -11.23 -7.14 -13.26
N ALA A 179 -9.93 -6.85 -13.13
CA ALA A 179 -9.07 -6.48 -14.25
C ALA A 179 -8.74 -7.68 -15.18
N GLY A 180 -8.97 -8.90 -14.73
CA GLY A 180 -8.71 -10.13 -15.47
C GLY A 180 -7.35 -10.75 -15.21
N PHE A 181 -6.65 -10.34 -14.13
CA PHE A 181 -5.33 -10.84 -13.78
C PHE A 181 -5.40 -11.91 -12.68
N GLU A 182 -4.37 -12.76 -12.66
CA GLU A 182 -4.12 -13.62 -11.52
C GLU A 182 -3.64 -12.78 -10.35
N VAL A 183 -4.15 -13.07 -9.15
CA VAL A 183 -3.79 -12.36 -7.92
C VAL A 183 -3.12 -13.32 -6.95
N LEU A 184 -1.92 -12.99 -6.53
CA LEU A 184 -1.23 -13.59 -5.40
C LEU A 184 -1.57 -12.77 -4.15
N GLU A 185 -2.37 -13.38 -3.28
CA GLU A 185 -2.79 -12.76 -2.03
C GLU A 185 -1.63 -12.80 -1.02
N ILE A 186 -1.32 -11.65 -0.44
CA ILE A 186 -0.25 -11.46 0.55
C ILE A 186 -0.91 -11.24 1.91
N GLY A 187 -0.59 -12.08 2.87
CA GLY A 187 -1.10 -11.92 4.24
C GLY A 187 -0.34 -10.85 5.04
N HIS A 188 0.95 -10.68 4.75
CA HIS A 188 1.81 -9.69 5.41
C HIS A 188 3.03 -9.38 4.54
N ALA A 189 3.48 -8.12 4.50
CA ALA A 189 4.61 -7.68 3.67
C ALA A 189 5.90 -8.51 3.88
N ALA A 190 6.15 -9.00 5.09
CA ALA A 190 7.30 -9.86 5.39
C ALA A 190 7.27 -11.21 4.65
N GLU A 191 6.10 -11.70 4.24
CA GLU A 191 5.92 -12.98 3.56
C GLU A 191 5.97 -12.84 2.03
N MET A 192 5.78 -11.63 1.50
CA MET A 192 5.66 -11.35 0.08
C MET A 192 6.81 -11.98 -0.72
N ALA A 193 8.05 -11.75 -0.31
CA ALA A 193 9.21 -12.23 -1.03
C ALA A 193 9.24 -13.76 -1.14
N SER A 194 8.88 -14.48 -0.07
CA SER A 194 8.85 -15.95 -0.06
C SER A 194 7.68 -16.50 -0.87
N LEU A 195 6.52 -15.85 -0.81
CA LEU A 195 5.33 -16.23 -1.59
C LEU A 195 5.58 -16.07 -3.08
N LEU A 196 6.13 -14.92 -3.48
CA LEU A 196 6.41 -14.63 -4.88
C LEU A 196 7.49 -15.57 -5.45
N LYS A 197 8.57 -15.82 -4.71
CA LYS A 197 9.60 -16.81 -5.12
C LYS A 197 8.97 -18.17 -5.39
N ARG A 198 8.14 -18.67 -4.49
CA ARG A 198 7.44 -19.96 -4.68
C ARG A 198 6.53 -19.93 -5.92
N ARG A 199 5.75 -18.85 -6.10
CA ARG A 199 4.82 -18.71 -7.24
C ARG A 199 5.53 -18.69 -8.58
N LEU A 200 6.73 -18.11 -8.64
CA LEU A 200 7.55 -17.98 -9.84
C LEU A 200 8.57 -19.12 -10.00
N GLU A 201 8.62 -20.07 -9.06
CA GLU A 201 9.61 -21.17 -9.02
C GLU A 201 11.07 -20.67 -9.04
N LEU A 202 11.32 -19.51 -8.43
CA LEU A 202 12.65 -18.93 -8.31
C LEU A 202 13.42 -19.60 -7.17
N ARG A 203 14.73 -19.82 -7.37
CA ARG A 203 15.65 -20.38 -6.37
C ARG A 203 16.21 -19.32 -5.43
#